data_8d3fcf1dd088131866a8526f52bcf164
#
_entry.id   8d3fcf1dd088131866a8526f52bcf164
#
_cell.length_a   1.000
_cell.length_b   1.000
_cell.length_c   1.000
_cell.angle_alpha   90.00
_cell.angle_beta   90.00
_cell.angle_gamma   90.00
#
_symmetry.space_group_name_H-M   'P 1'
#
loop_
_entity.id
_entity.type
_entity.pdbx_description
1 polymer ?
#
loop_
_entity_poly.entity_id
_entity_poly.type
_entity_poly.pdbx_seq_one_letter_code
_entity_poly.pdbx_strand_id
1 'polypeptide(L)'
;IISADTNKIYLFKCATGLGKTRVIRNVTNALIAAPTNTLKDEIFRLMKVPAIVTPAQPVFENKQLTDKINGLYKMGLFKKAFETIKMTAEQKTADGQKAQDFLDQNSEVYHSSATKITTHERAIHNDFKLQTLIFDEDPYQTYNGVKEVTIGDVVNLTCHLRELEPLSEFLNSLEEGKIVDAPQYTINITELIDKYPEHVAEGDVLGLLSSTYVCREKENIYYITHKKFSDEKKVIILSATVDEYFYTKLYGERVEVVNLENVEGMGKIIQYTAKSYSRESMKRSKKDEIKEKIGSQPTITFCEHSAYFNNQPLGIHFGNCQGYDELNGVNITVLGTPHINNAAYKLQAAILGI
;
A
#
# COMPACT_ATOMS: atom_id res chain seq x y z
N ILE A 1 20.26 1.93 -18.39
CA ILE A 1 19.87 1.39 -17.06
C ILE A 1 18.98 0.16 -17.23
N ILE A 2 17.91 0.20 -18.03
CA ILE A 2 17.00 -0.95 -18.16
C ILE A 2 17.73 -2.21 -18.67
N SER A 3 18.63 -2.08 -19.63
CA SER A 3 19.42 -3.19 -20.21
C SER A 3 20.66 -3.60 -19.41
N ALA A 4 21.07 -2.81 -18.41
CA ALA A 4 22.23 -3.16 -17.59
C ALA A 4 21.94 -4.36 -16.68
N ASP A 5 22.86 -5.32 -16.63
CA ASP A 5 22.80 -6.43 -15.69
C ASP A 5 23.38 -5.97 -14.34
N THR A 6 22.50 -5.65 -13.41
CA THR A 6 22.85 -5.10 -12.09
C THR A 6 21.74 -5.33 -11.10
N ASN A 7 22.09 -5.39 -9.81
CA ASN A 7 21.16 -5.43 -8.68
C ASN A 7 20.93 -4.06 -8.02
N LYS A 8 21.30 -2.97 -8.66
CA LYS A 8 21.14 -1.60 -8.16
C LYS A 8 19.65 -1.23 -8.02
N ILE A 9 19.42 -0.23 -7.16
CA ILE A 9 18.13 0.43 -6.96
C ILE A 9 18.28 1.85 -7.53
N TYR A 10 17.60 2.11 -8.64
CA TYR A 10 17.62 3.39 -9.31
C TYR A 10 16.40 4.22 -8.89
N LEU A 11 16.64 5.36 -8.27
CA LEU A 11 15.60 6.32 -7.90
C LEU A 11 15.57 7.45 -8.93
N PHE A 12 14.56 7.46 -9.77
CA PHE A 12 14.32 8.56 -10.70
C PHE A 12 13.39 9.58 -10.05
N LYS A 13 13.96 10.73 -9.65
CA LYS A 13 13.17 11.88 -9.18
C LYS A 13 12.65 12.62 -10.41
N CYS A 14 11.41 12.30 -10.77
CA CYS A 14 10.77 12.81 -12.00
C CYS A 14 9.57 13.65 -11.64
N ALA A 15 9.55 14.93 -12.00
CA ALA A 15 8.35 15.75 -11.84
C ALA A 15 7.12 15.13 -12.53
N THR A 16 5.94 15.44 -12.01
CA THR A 16 4.68 15.08 -12.68
C THR A 16 4.64 15.69 -14.08
N GLY A 17 4.14 14.94 -15.06
CA GLY A 17 4.06 15.41 -16.46
C GLY A 17 5.30 15.17 -17.32
N LEU A 18 6.44 14.72 -16.76
CA LEU A 18 7.66 14.39 -17.53
C LEU A 18 7.51 13.17 -18.45
N GLY A 19 6.38 12.51 -18.44
CA GLY A 19 6.13 11.34 -19.29
C GLY A 19 6.73 10.05 -18.77
N LYS A 20 6.80 9.84 -17.44
CA LYS A 20 7.22 8.59 -16.79
C LYS A 20 6.60 7.37 -17.46
N THR A 21 5.29 7.36 -17.60
CA THR A 21 4.52 6.29 -18.24
C THR A 21 4.88 6.08 -19.71
N ARG A 22 5.33 7.13 -20.42
CA ARG A 22 5.78 6.99 -21.82
C ARG A 22 7.08 6.18 -21.94
N VAL A 23 7.95 6.23 -20.95
CA VAL A 23 9.17 5.42 -20.93
C VAL A 23 8.83 3.96 -20.66
N ILE A 24 7.95 3.71 -19.70
CA ILE A 24 7.55 2.37 -19.27
C ILE A 24 6.94 1.57 -20.43
N ARG A 25 6.17 2.17 -21.31
CA ARG A 25 5.39 1.49 -22.36
C ARG A 25 6.20 0.69 -23.40
N ASN A 26 7.51 0.93 -23.49
CA ASN A 26 8.40 0.24 -24.42
C ASN A 26 9.29 -0.80 -23.72
N VAL A 27 9.12 -1.00 -22.41
CA VAL A 27 9.97 -1.89 -21.62
C VAL A 27 9.55 -3.33 -21.82
N THR A 28 10.52 -4.19 -22.10
CA THR A 28 10.36 -5.64 -22.23
C THR A 28 11.04 -6.36 -21.07
N ASN A 29 10.62 -7.58 -20.79
CA ASN A 29 11.23 -8.47 -19.81
C ASN A 29 11.38 -7.84 -18.38
N ALA A 30 10.31 -7.18 -17.94
CA ALA A 30 10.26 -6.53 -16.63
C ALA A 30 8.92 -6.80 -15.93
N LEU A 31 8.93 -6.67 -14.60
CA LEU A 31 7.73 -6.55 -13.79
C LEU A 31 7.49 -5.07 -13.53
N ILE A 32 6.40 -4.52 -14.05
CA ILE A 32 5.97 -3.14 -13.85
C ILE A 32 4.90 -3.14 -12.76
N ALA A 33 5.09 -2.36 -11.72
CA ALA A 33 4.19 -2.27 -10.59
C ALA A 33 3.60 -0.86 -10.45
N ALA A 34 2.28 -0.78 -10.36
CA ALA A 34 1.51 0.45 -10.15
C ALA A 34 0.89 0.49 -8.75
N PRO A 35 0.61 1.67 -8.17
CA PRO A 35 0.01 1.77 -6.84
C PRO A 35 -1.42 1.21 -6.75
N THR A 36 -2.20 1.28 -7.83
CA THR A 36 -3.61 0.87 -7.86
C THR A 36 -3.93 -0.02 -9.06
N ASN A 37 -5.05 -0.75 -8.99
CA ASN A 37 -5.54 -1.52 -10.14
C ASN A 37 -5.92 -0.62 -11.32
N THR A 38 -6.48 0.55 -11.07
CA THR A 38 -6.85 1.51 -12.12
C THR A 38 -5.63 1.96 -12.92
N LEU A 39 -4.56 2.38 -12.24
CA LEU A 39 -3.31 2.77 -12.88
C LEU A 39 -2.63 1.59 -13.60
N LYS A 40 -2.68 0.40 -13.00
CA LYS A 40 -2.19 -0.83 -13.62
C LYS A 40 -2.84 -1.06 -14.99
N ASP A 41 -4.17 -0.93 -15.05
CA ASP A 41 -4.93 -1.14 -16.28
C ASP A 41 -4.69 -0.01 -17.31
N GLU A 42 -4.44 1.21 -16.83
CA GLU A 42 -4.04 2.34 -17.68
C GLU A 42 -2.67 2.11 -18.30
N ILE A 43 -1.66 1.73 -17.52
CA ILE A 43 -0.33 1.39 -18.02
C ILE A 43 -0.45 0.30 -19.10
N PHE A 44 -1.24 -0.73 -18.84
CA PHE A 44 -1.44 -1.81 -19.81
C PHE A 44 -1.96 -1.32 -21.17
N ARG A 45 -2.98 -0.44 -21.17
CA ARG A 45 -3.52 0.14 -22.40
C ARG A 45 -2.50 0.97 -23.18
N LEU A 46 -1.52 1.54 -22.47
CA LEU A 46 -0.46 2.38 -23.06
C LEU A 46 0.74 1.57 -23.56
N MET A 47 0.85 0.27 -23.25
CA MET A 47 1.98 -0.56 -23.66
C MET A 47 2.08 -0.66 -25.20
N LYS A 48 3.30 -0.57 -25.69
CA LYS A 48 3.61 -0.73 -27.13
C LYS A 48 4.35 -2.03 -27.43
N VAL A 49 4.61 -2.81 -26.41
CA VAL A 49 5.23 -4.13 -26.47
C VAL A 49 4.28 -5.17 -25.91
N PRO A 50 4.45 -6.47 -26.22
CA PRO A 50 3.64 -7.50 -25.61
C PRO A 50 3.69 -7.43 -24.08
N ALA A 51 2.52 -7.28 -23.47
CA ALA A 51 2.38 -7.16 -22.03
C ALA A 51 1.15 -7.95 -21.55
N ILE A 52 1.18 -8.36 -20.30
CA ILE A 52 0.09 -9.07 -19.65
C ILE A 52 -0.13 -8.51 -18.25
N VAL A 53 -1.40 -8.42 -17.83
CA VAL A 53 -1.81 -7.84 -16.56
C VAL A 53 -2.15 -8.92 -15.56
N THR A 54 -1.69 -8.78 -14.31
CA THR A 54 -2.14 -9.65 -13.23
C THR A 54 -3.62 -9.38 -12.95
N PRO A 55 -4.46 -10.42 -12.80
CA PRO A 55 -5.86 -10.23 -12.46
C PRO A 55 -6.00 -9.55 -11.10
N ALA A 56 -7.05 -8.74 -10.95
CA ALA A 56 -7.46 -8.25 -9.64
C ALA A 56 -7.98 -9.42 -8.78
N GLN A 57 -7.87 -9.27 -7.46
CA GLN A 57 -8.43 -10.26 -6.54
C GLN A 57 -9.94 -10.41 -6.81
N PRO A 58 -10.47 -11.64 -6.88
CA PRO A 58 -11.88 -11.84 -7.14
C PRO A 58 -12.74 -11.35 -5.96
N VAL A 59 -13.85 -10.70 -6.28
CA VAL A 59 -14.88 -10.32 -5.30
C VAL A 59 -16.01 -11.35 -5.40
N PHE A 60 -16.16 -12.14 -4.35
CA PHE A 60 -17.17 -13.20 -4.27
C PHE A 60 -18.51 -12.65 -3.79
N GLU A 61 -19.61 -13.31 -4.17
CA GLU A 61 -20.95 -13.02 -3.66
C GLU A 61 -21.06 -13.42 -2.18
N ASN A 62 -20.38 -14.49 -1.81
CA ASN A 62 -20.21 -14.87 -0.43
C ASN A 62 -19.24 -13.92 0.29
N LYS A 63 -19.81 -13.01 1.09
CA LYS A 63 -19.04 -12.01 1.85
C LYS A 63 -18.05 -12.65 2.83
N GLN A 64 -18.43 -13.75 3.50
CA GLN A 64 -17.55 -14.43 4.44
C GLN A 64 -16.30 -15.00 3.74
N LEU A 65 -16.47 -15.54 2.52
CA LEU A 65 -15.34 -16.00 1.71
C LEU A 65 -14.43 -14.84 1.31
N THR A 66 -14.99 -13.71 0.89
CA THR A 66 -14.24 -12.50 0.57
C THR A 66 -13.44 -12.00 1.78
N ASP A 67 -14.09 -11.90 2.95
CA ASP A 67 -13.47 -11.46 4.20
C ASP A 67 -12.36 -12.42 4.64
N LYS A 68 -12.58 -13.74 4.51
CA LYS A 68 -11.57 -14.76 4.77
C LYS A 68 -10.32 -14.57 3.90
N ILE A 69 -10.49 -14.43 2.60
CA ILE A 69 -9.37 -14.29 1.67
C ILE A 69 -8.63 -12.96 1.94
N ASN A 70 -9.35 -11.87 2.20
CA ASN A 70 -8.77 -10.60 2.61
C ASN A 70 -7.94 -10.72 3.90
N GLY A 71 -8.46 -11.39 4.91
CA GLY A 71 -7.74 -11.65 6.15
C GLY A 71 -6.44 -12.43 5.92
N LEU A 72 -6.47 -13.47 5.09
CA LEU A 72 -5.27 -14.25 4.73
C LEU A 72 -4.22 -13.37 4.03
N TYR A 73 -4.63 -12.49 3.11
CA TYR A 73 -3.72 -11.54 2.47
C TYR A 73 -3.13 -10.54 3.47
N LYS A 74 -3.93 -9.99 4.38
CA LYS A 74 -3.47 -9.07 5.43
C LYS A 74 -2.39 -9.69 6.34
N MET A 75 -2.51 -10.99 6.62
CA MET A 75 -1.52 -11.76 7.39
C MET A 75 -0.28 -12.18 6.59
N GLY A 76 -0.26 -11.97 5.28
CA GLY A 76 0.80 -12.44 4.39
C GLY A 76 0.71 -13.95 4.05
N LEU A 77 -0.41 -14.60 4.31
CA LEU A 77 -0.64 -16.02 4.03
C LEU A 77 -1.11 -16.26 2.59
N PHE A 78 -0.35 -15.76 1.62
CA PHE A 78 -0.71 -15.77 0.19
C PHE A 78 -0.96 -17.18 -0.35
N LYS A 79 -0.15 -18.15 0.05
CA LYS A 79 -0.30 -19.54 -0.38
C LYS A 79 -1.65 -20.09 0.07
N LYS A 80 -2.03 -19.84 1.31
CA LYS A 80 -3.30 -20.31 1.87
C LYS A 80 -4.50 -19.57 1.26
N ALA A 81 -4.38 -18.28 0.98
CA ALA A 81 -5.38 -17.53 0.22
C ALA A 81 -5.59 -18.14 -1.16
N PHE A 82 -4.52 -18.47 -1.87
CA PHE A 82 -4.57 -19.11 -3.18
C PHE A 82 -5.16 -20.53 -3.14
N GLU A 83 -4.83 -21.32 -2.13
CA GLU A 83 -5.45 -22.65 -1.87
C GLU A 83 -6.95 -22.52 -1.61
N THR A 84 -7.37 -21.51 -0.83
CA THR A 84 -8.79 -21.23 -0.59
C THR A 84 -9.52 -20.89 -1.89
N ILE A 85 -8.93 -20.09 -2.76
CA ILE A 85 -9.49 -19.78 -4.08
C ILE A 85 -9.58 -21.05 -4.95
N LYS A 86 -8.56 -21.92 -4.93
CA LYS A 86 -8.60 -23.20 -5.65
C LYS A 86 -9.76 -24.10 -5.19
N MET A 87 -9.91 -24.25 -3.89
CA MET A 87 -11.03 -25.03 -3.33
C MET A 87 -12.39 -24.44 -3.69
N THR A 88 -12.48 -23.12 -3.81
CA THR A 88 -13.69 -22.45 -4.28
C THR A 88 -13.98 -22.73 -5.75
N ALA A 89 -12.96 -22.77 -6.60
CA ALA A 89 -13.10 -23.04 -8.03
C ALA A 89 -13.67 -24.45 -8.32
N GLU A 90 -13.46 -25.40 -7.41
CA GLU A 90 -14.03 -26.77 -7.53
C GLU A 90 -15.55 -26.81 -7.32
N GLN A 91 -16.14 -25.73 -6.79
CA GLN A 91 -17.57 -25.64 -6.52
C GLN A 91 -18.33 -25.21 -7.78
N LYS A 92 -19.48 -25.86 -8.04
CA LYS A 92 -20.38 -25.52 -9.14
C LYS A 92 -21.29 -24.33 -8.80
N THR A 93 -20.69 -23.17 -8.50
CA THR A 93 -21.38 -21.95 -8.07
C THR A 93 -20.86 -20.76 -8.89
N ALA A 94 -21.55 -19.60 -8.81
CA ALA A 94 -21.07 -18.36 -9.41
C ALA A 94 -19.70 -17.94 -8.84
N ASP A 95 -19.48 -18.13 -7.55
CA ASP A 95 -18.19 -17.86 -6.90
C ASP A 95 -17.12 -18.86 -7.38
N GLY A 96 -17.49 -20.12 -7.62
CA GLY A 96 -16.59 -21.12 -8.20
C GLY A 96 -16.10 -20.71 -9.59
N GLN A 97 -17.01 -20.21 -10.45
CA GLN A 97 -16.62 -19.70 -11.76
C GLN A 97 -15.70 -18.50 -11.67
N LYS A 98 -15.99 -17.52 -10.80
CA LYS A 98 -15.10 -16.35 -10.55
C LYS A 98 -13.72 -16.79 -10.08
N ALA A 99 -13.66 -17.79 -9.20
CA ALA A 99 -12.40 -18.35 -8.72
C ALA A 99 -11.61 -19.01 -9.85
N GLN A 100 -12.29 -19.81 -10.70
CA GLN A 100 -11.66 -20.46 -11.85
C GLN A 100 -11.11 -19.44 -12.86
N ASP A 101 -11.90 -18.44 -13.22
CA ASP A 101 -11.47 -17.35 -14.12
C ASP A 101 -10.23 -16.64 -13.61
N PHE A 102 -10.16 -16.39 -12.31
CA PHE A 102 -8.99 -15.80 -11.65
C PHE A 102 -7.76 -16.72 -11.73
N LEU A 103 -7.93 -18.01 -11.50
CA LEU A 103 -6.84 -18.99 -11.57
C LEU A 103 -6.29 -19.14 -12.99
N ASP A 104 -7.17 -19.18 -13.99
CA ASP A 104 -6.80 -19.29 -15.40
C ASP A 104 -6.01 -18.06 -15.84
N GLN A 105 -6.47 -16.85 -15.51
CA GLN A 105 -5.75 -15.62 -15.80
C GLN A 105 -4.39 -15.58 -15.07
N ASN A 106 -4.33 -16.01 -13.81
CA ASN A 106 -3.05 -16.10 -13.08
C ASN A 106 -2.08 -17.07 -13.74
N SER A 107 -2.57 -18.22 -14.19
CA SER A 107 -1.76 -19.21 -14.89
C SER A 107 -1.20 -18.65 -16.17
N GLU A 108 -2.02 -17.95 -16.96
CA GLU A 108 -1.58 -17.27 -18.17
C GLU A 108 -0.47 -16.26 -17.89
N VAL A 109 -0.66 -15.38 -16.89
CA VAL A 109 0.36 -14.40 -16.47
C VAL A 109 1.65 -15.09 -16.07
N TYR A 110 1.56 -16.17 -15.30
CA TYR A 110 2.75 -16.85 -14.79
C TYR A 110 3.60 -17.46 -15.92
N HIS A 111 2.96 -18.08 -16.92
CA HIS A 111 3.62 -18.75 -18.02
C HIS A 111 4.00 -17.82 -19.18
N SER A 112 3.45 -16.63 -19.23
CA SER A 112 3.76 -15.65 -20.29
C SER A 112 5.19 -15.16 -20.21
N SER A 113 5.84 -15.01 -21.37
CA SER A 113 7.13 -14.33 -21.52
C SER A 113 7.00 -12.82 -21.71
N ALA A 114 5.76 -12.30 -21.83
CA ALA A 114 5.49 -10.88 -21.99
C ALA A 114 5.86 -10.08 -20.71
N THR A 115 6.04 -8.79 -20.87
CA THR A 115 6.18 -7.86 -19.74
C THR A 115 4.95 -7.96 -18.85
N LYS A 116 5.18 -8.13 -17.55
CA LYS A 116 4.10 -8.29 -16.58
C LYS A 116 3.78 -6.97 -15.89
N ILE A 117 2.49 -6.68 -15.76
CA ILE A 117 2.02 -5.47 -15.07
C ILE A 117 1.19 -5.89 -13.88
N THR A 118 1.50 -5.30 -12.70
CA THR A 118 0.92 -5.69 -11.43
C THR A 118 0.71 -4.48 -10.50
N THR A 119 0.21 -4.69 -9.29
CA THR A 119 0.18 -3.68 -8.24
C THR A 119 1.43 -3.73 -7.36
N HIS A 120 1.75 -2.61 -6.66
CA HIS A 120 2.85 -2.56 -5.69
C HIS A 120 2.78 -3.70 -4.69
N GLU A 121 1.60 -3.91 -4.10
CA GLU A 121 1.40 -4.95 -3.10
C GLU A 121 1.66 -6.35 -3.67
N ARG A 122 1.18 -6.64 -4.86
CA ARG A 122 1.41 -7.94 -5.49
C ARG A 122 2.88 -8.13 -5.90
N ALA A 123 3.56 -7.06 -6.30
CA ALA A 123 4.98 -7.11 -6.66
C ALA A 123 5.88 -7.52 -5.49
N ILE A 124 5.50 -7.17 -4.24
CA ILE A 124 6.24 -7.55 -3.03
C ILE A 124 6.17 -9.07 -2.79
N HIS A 125 5.05 -9.67 -3.10
CA HIS A 125 4.71 -11.03 -2.68
C HIS A 125 4.89 -12.09 -3.76
N ASN A 126 5.08 -11.68 -5.01
CA ASN A 126 5.17 -12.59 -6.13
C ASN A 126 6.58 -12.61 -6.76
N ASP A 127 7.16 -13.80 -6.77
CA ASP A 127 8.39 -14.03 -7.53
C ASP A 127 8.07 -14.47 -8.96
N PHE A 128 7.92 -13.51 -9.86
CA PHE A 128 7.76 -13.75 -11.29
C PHE A 128 9.07 -14.13 -12.01
N LYS A 129 10.14 -14.46 -11.29
CA LYS A 129 11.48 -14.79 -11.84
C LYS A 129 12.05 -13.70 -12.78
N LEU A 130 11.50 -12.50 -12.77
CA LEU A 130 11.98 -11.36 -13.54
C LEU A 130 13.04 -10.61 -12.74
N GLN A 131 14.15 -10.28 -13.40
CA GLN A 131 15.29 -9.61 -12.74
C GLN A 131 15.04 -8.10 -12.55
N THR A 132 14.22 -7.49 -13.41
CA THR A 132 13.95 -6.05 -13.37
C THR A 132 12.55 -5.79 -12.82
N LEU A 133 12.49 -4.99 -11.78
CA LEU A 133 11.26 -4.52 -11.13
C LEU A 133 11.18 -3.01 -11.27
N ILE A 134 10.11 -2.52 -11.86
CA ILE A 134 9.87 -1.09 -12.10
C ILE A 134 8.63 -0.67 -11.33
N PHE A 135 8.77 0.31 -10.45
CA PHE A 135 7.65 0.93 -9.74
C PHE A 135 7.29 2.26 -10.40
N ASP A 136 6.03 2.37 -10.82
CA ASP A 136 5.43 3.65 -11.13
C ASP A 136 4.88 4.23 -9.82
N GLU A 137 5.43 5.33 -9.37
CA GLU A 137 5.36 5.93 -8.04
C GLU A 137 6.11 5.16 -6.92
N ASP A 138 6.30 5.85 -5.79
CA ASP A 138 7.08 5.35 -4.66
C ASP A 138 6.35 4.22 -3.90
N PRO A 139 6.90 2.99 -3.83
CA PRO A 139 6.28 1.88 -3.12
C PRO A 139 6.59 1.84 -1.62
N TYR A 140 7.30 2.85 -1.06
CA TYR A 140 7.79 2.81 0.33
C TYR A 140 6.70 2.47 1.35
N GLN A 141 5.54 3.12 1.23
CA GLN A 141 4.42 2.87 2.15
C GLN A 141 3.84 1.46 2.03
N THR A 142 3.91 0.85 0.87
CA THR A 142 3.46 -0.54 0.67
C THR A 142 4.44 -1.53 1.33
N TYR A 143 5.75 -1.22 1.29
CA TYR A 143 6.79 -2.05 1.89
C TYR A 143 6.93 -1.87 3.40
N ASN A 144 6.74 -0.64 3.89
CA ASN A 144 6.98 -0.23 5.29
C ASN A 144 5.80 0.58 5.85
N GLY A 145 4.57 0.21 5.48
CA GLY A 145 3.36 0.85 6.01
C GLY A 145 3.15 0.51 7.48
N VAL A 146 2.83 1.53 8.27
CA VAL A 146 2.46 1.36 9.68
C VAL A 146 1.00 0.93 9.76
N LYS A 147 0.74 -0.10 10.55
CA LYS A 147 -0.60 -0.60 10.86
C LYS A 147 -0.99 -0.22 12.29
N GLU A 148 -2.29 -0.16 12.53
CA GLU A 148 -2.89 0.18 13.81
C GLU A 148 -3.94 -0.85 14.19
N VAL A 149 -3.92 -1.28 15.46
CA VAL A 149 -4.95 -2.11 16.09
C VAL A 149 -5.21 -1.60 17.50
N THR A 150 -6.36 -1.88 18.08
CA THR A 150 -6.63 -1.52 19.47
C THR A 150 -6.22 -2.64 20.44
N ILE A 151 -5.84 -2.28 21.66
CA ILE A 151 -5.61 -3.26 22.74
C ILE A 151 -6.88 -4.10 22.94
N GLY A 152 -8.06 -3.47 22.86
CA GLY A 152 -9.33 -4.15 22.98
C GLY A 152 -9.53 -5.27 21.95
N ASP A 153 -9.14 -5.05 20.67
CA ASP A 153 -9.22 -6.08 19.64
C ASP A 153 -8.30 -7.25 19.95
N VAL A 154 -7.08 -6.97 20.46
CA VAL A 154 -6.13 -8.02 20.85
C VAL A 154 -6.65 -8.82 22.02
N VAL A 155 -7.14 -8.17 23.07
CA VAL A 155 -7.71 -8.85 24.26
C VAL A 155 -8.91 -9.69 23.87
N ASN A 156 -9.81 -9.16 23.05
CA ASN A 156 -10.97 -9.91 22.56
C ASN A 156 -10.55 -11.18 21.84
N LEU A 157 -9.58 -11.07 20.92
CA LEU A 157 -9.07 -12.23 20.19
C LEU A 157 -8.37 -13.23 21.13
N THR A 158 -7.61 -12.78 22.13
CA THR A 158 -6.93 -13.63 23.12
C THR A 158 -7.92 -14.41 23.98
N CYS A 159 -9.11 -13.87 24.26
CA CYS A 159 -10.16 -14.60 24.96
C CYS A 159 -10.62 -15.85 24.18
N HIS A 160 -10.51 -15.85 22.87
CA HIS A 160 -10.86 -16.99 22.02
C HIS A 160 -9.66 -17.86 21.67
N LEU A 161 -8.46 -17.23 21.51
CA LEU A 161 -7.22 -17.88 21.08
C LEU A 161 -6.18 -17.78 22.19
N ARG A 162 -6.19 -18.73 23.12
CA ARG A 162 -5.26 -18.73 24.28
C ARG A 162 -3.79 -18.76 23.87
N GLU A 163 -3.48 -19.30 22.69
CA GLU A 163 -2.14 -19.27 22.11
C GLU A 163 -1.58 -17.86 21.97
N LEU A 164 -2.45 -16.83 21.96
CA LEU A 164 -2.07 -15.40 21.89
C LEU A 164 -1.88 -14.73 23.25
N GLU A 165 -2.04 -15.46 24.38
CA GLU A 165 -1.79 -14.89 25.72
C GLU A 165 -0.40 -14.19 25.82
N PRO A 166 0.72 -14.77 25.31
CA PRO A 166 2.01 -14.12 25.35
C PRO A 166 2.06 -12.79 24.57
N LEU A 167 1.31 -12.67 23.47
CA LEU A 167 1.16 -11.41 22.73
C LEU A 167 0.44 -10.36 23.58
N SER A 168 -0.66 -10.74 24.21
CA SER A 168 -1.45 -9.84 25.07
C SER A 168 -0.62 -9.35 26.28
N GLU A 169 0.11 -10.24 26.94
CA GLU A 169 1.01 -9.90 28.04
C GLU A 169 2.10 -8.91 27.60
N PHE A 170 2.75 -9.19 26.46
CA PHE A 170 3.75 -8.30 25.89
C PHE A 170 3.17 -6.90 25.61
N LEU A 171 2.03 -6.80 24.95
CA LEU A 171 1.44 -5.50 24.59
C LEU A 171 1.01 -4.71 25.84
N ASN A 172 0.55 -5.37 26.90
CA ASN A 172 0.21 -4.75 28.16
C ASN A 172 1.44 -4.24 28.93
N SER A 173 2.61 -4.86 28.72
CA SER A 173 3.87 -4.44 29.34
C SER A 173 4.53 -3.23 28.67
N LEU A 174 4.05 -2.82 27.49
CA LEU A 174 4.64 -1.72 26.72
C LEU A 174 4.45 -0.37 27.41
N GLU A 175 5.54 0.37 27.56
CA GLU A 175 5.51 1.78 27.96
C GLU A 175 4.94 2.65 26.85
N GLU A 176 4.08 3.61 27.21
CA GLU A 176 3.46 4.52 26.25
C GLU A 176 4.50 5.33 25.47
N GLY A 177 4.37 5.37 24.15
CA GLY A 177 5.21 6.14 23.24
C GLY A 177 6.61 5.58 22.99
N LYS A 178 6.97 4.44 23.59
CA LYS A 178 8.25 3.77 23.39
C LYS A 178 8.19 2.80 22.23
N ILE A 179 9.25 2.81 21.38
CA ILE A 179 9.43 1.80 20.34
C ILE A 179 10.13 0.59 20.94
N VAL A 180 9.62 -0.57 20.65
CA VAL A 180 10.16 -1.85 21.13
C VAL A 180 10.24 -2.83 19.95
N ASP A 181 11.33 -3.62 19.92
CA ASP A 181 11.41 -4.76 19.01
C ASP A 181 10.28 -5.75 19.31
N ALA A 182 9.58 -6.17 18.28
CA ALA A 182 8.57 -7.19 18.44
C ALA A 182 9.23 -8.53 18.80
N PRO A 183 8.74 -9.24 19.83
CA PRO A 183 9.30 -10.54 20.17
C PRO A 183 9.10 -11.55 19.06
N GLN A 184 10.06 -12.46 18.90
CA GLN A 184 9.92 -13.60 18.01
C GLN A 184 8.92 -14.58 18.63
N TYR A 185 7.75 -14.67 18.05
CA TYR A 185 6.74 -15.65 18.47
C TYR A 185 6.97 -16.99 17.78
N THR A 186 6.87 -18.07 18.54
CA THR A 186 6.89 -19.45 18.00
C THR A 186 5.55 -19.89 17.42
N ILE A 187 4.57 -19.00 17.44
CA ILE A 187 3.21 -19.27 16.98
C ILE A 187 3.19 -19.42 15.46
N ASN A 188 2.76 -20.58 15.00
CA ASN A 188 2.54 -20.80 13.58
C ASN A 188 1.16 -20.26 13.19
N ILE A 189 1.13 -19.08 12.58
CA ILE A 189 -0.13 -18.43 12.16
C ILE A 189 -0.96 -19.34 11.23
N THR A 190 -0.30 -20.15 10.40
CA THR A 190 -1.01 -21.06 9.49
C THR A 190 -1.77 -22.13 10.27
N GLU A 191 -1.13 -22.75 11.26
CA GLU A 191 -1.78 -23.75 12.14
C GLU A 191 -2.87 -23.12 12.99
N LEU A 192 -2.65 -21.89 13.49
CA LEU A 192 -3.65 -21.16 14.26
C LEU A 192 -4.92 -20.93 13.44
N ILE A 193 -4.78 -20.49 12.19
CA ILE A 193 -5.91 -20.26 11.29
C ILE A 193 -6.59 -21.58 10.86
N ASP A 194 -5.86 -22.68 10.75
CA ASP A 194 -6.46 -24.00 10.49
C ASP A 194 -7.31 -24.47 11.65
N LYS A 195 -6.89 -24.16 12.87
CA LYS A 195 -7.63 -24.49 14.09
C LYS A 195 -8.83 -23.57 14.34
N TYR A 196 -8.70 -22.28 13.97
CA TYR A 196 -9.69 -21.23 14.25
C TYR A 196 -10.01 -20.41 12.97
N PRO A 197 -10.65 -21.02 11.98
CA PRO A 197 -10.87 -20.37 10.67
C PRO A 197 -11.82 -19.16 10.72
N GLU A 198 -12.65 -19.05 11.77
CA GLU A 198 -13.56 -17.92 11.99
C GLU A 198 -12.85 -16.61 12.29
N HIS A 199 -11.63 -16.67 12.85
CA HIS A 199 -10.84 -15.49 13.20
C HIS A 199 -9.93 -14.96 12.07
N VAL A 200 -10.03 -15.51 10.86
CA VAL A 200 -9.24 -15.05 9.71
C VAL A 200 -9.52 -13.58 9.36
N ALA A 201 -10.72 -13.09 9.61
CA ALA A 201 -11.09 -11.70 9.36
C ALA A 201 -10.28 -10.69 10.22
N GLU A 202 -9.70 -11.14 11.33
CA GLU A 202 -8.91 -10.33 12.27
C GLU A 202 -7.41 -10.27 11.90
N GLY A 203 -7.12 -10.32 10.59
CA GLY A 203 -5.77 -10.40 10.04
C GLY A 203 -4.85 -9.23 10.41
N ASP A 204 -5.39 -8.07 10.77
CA ASP A 204 -4.58 -6.95 11.23
C ASP A 204 -4.02 -7.20 12.64
N VAL A 205 -4.80 -7.82 13.55
CA VAL A 205 -4.33 -8.24 14.88
C VAL A 205 -3.29 -9.35 14.76
N LEU A 206 -3.58 -10.37 13.97
CA LEU A 206 -2.65 -11.49 13.74
C LEU A 206 -1.37 -11.05 13.02
N GLY A 207 -1.43 -9.97 12.25
CA GLY A 207 -0.27 -9.34 11.62
C GLY A 207 0.79 -8.84 12.62
N LEU A 208 0.42 -8.59 13.87
CA LEU A 208 1.36 -8.25 14.95
C LEU A 208 2.41 -9.35 15.17
N LEU A 209 2.06 -10.62 14.97
CA LEU A 209 2.97 -11.76 15.13
C LEU A 209 4.15 -11.74 14.16
N SER A 210 4.04 -10.99 13.05
CA SER A 210 5.10 -10.79 12.05
C SER A 210 5.70 -9.40 12.07
N SER A 211 5.37 -8.57 13.07
CA SER A 211 5.88 -7.20 13.15
C SER A 211 7.37 -7.18 13.51
N THR A 212 8.05 -6.10 13.06
CA THR A 212 9.45 -5.83 13.40
C THR A 212 9.53 -4.93 14.63
N TYR A 213 8.77 -3.85 14.62
CA TYR A 213 8.69 -2.89 15.72
C TYR A 213 7.25 -2.62 16.10
N VAL A 214 7.04 -2.33 17.40
CA VAL A 214 5.74 -2.03 17.99
C VAL A 214 5.84 -0.75 18.82
N CYS A 215 4.77 0.04 18.85
CA CYS A 215 4.62 1.21 19.70
C CYS A 215 3.20 1.28 20.25
N ARG A 216 3.07 1.47 21.56
CA ARG A 216 1.78 1.72 22.20
C ARG A 216 1.54 3.23 22.37
N GLU A 217 0.38 3.72 21.96
CA GLU A 217 -0.10 5.05 22.30
C GLU A 217 -1.54 4.93 22.81
N LYS A 218 -1.73 5.09 24.11
CA LYS A 218 -3.01 4.91 24.80
C LYS A 218 -3.58 3.50 24.58
N GLU A 219 -4.76 3.42 23.96
CA GLU A 219 -5.45 2.17 23.64
C GLU A 219 -5.05 1.60 22.28
N ASN A 220 -4.20 2.30 21.52
CA ASN A 220 -3.79 1.88 20.20
C ASN A 220 -2.38 1.28 20.21
N ILE A 221 -2.22 0.21 19.47
CA ILE A 221 -0.94 -0.42 19.14
C ILE A 221 -0.64 -0.13 17.68
N TYR A 222 0.47 0.55 17.46
CA TYR A 222 1.02 0.77 16.12
C TYR A 222 2.15 -0.22 15.90
N TYR A 223 2.21 -0.81 14.71
CA TYR A 223 3.26 -1.74 14.38
C TYR A 223 3.69 -1.62 12.92
N ILE A 224 4.89 -2.06 12.63
CA ILE A 224 5.47 -2.07 11.31
C ILE A 224 6.18 -3.39 11.06
N THR A 225 5.96 -3.96 9.86
CA THR A 225 6.70 -5.11 9.38
C THR A 225 7.67 -4.63 8.31
N HIS A 226 8.97 -4.71 8.61
CA HIS A 226 9.99 -4.26 7.67
C HIS A 226 10.15 -5.25 6.52
N LYS A 227 9.88 -4.78 5.30
CA LYS A 227 10.08 -5.55 4.08
C LYS A 227 11.18 -4.91 3.24
N LYS A 228 12.02 -5.74 2.63
CA LYS A 228 13.13 -5.30 1.77
C LYS A 228 12.95 -5.82 0.34
N PHE A 229 13.50 -5.08 -0.61
CA PHE A 229 13.69 -5.61 -1.96
C PHE A 229 14.72 -6.75 -1.92
N SER A 230 14.51 -7.75 -2.77
CA SER A 230 15.50 -8.84 -2.95
C SER A 230 16.85 -8.26 -3.38
N ASP A 231 17.92 -8.79 -2.80
CA ASP A 231 19.29 -8.34 -3.11
C ASP A 231 19.75 -8.70 -4.53
N GLU A 232 19.05 -9.62 -5.18
CA GLU A 232 19.36 -10.07 -6.54
C GLU A 232 18.68 -9.25 -7.63
N LYS A 233 17.64 -8.47 -7.29
CA LYS A 233 16.81 -7.77 -8.28
C LYS A 233 17.29 -6.35 -8.52
N LYS A 234 17.28 -5.95 -9.78
CA LYS A 234 17.34 -4.56 -10.18
C LYS A 234 15.99 -3.90 -9.94
N VAL A 235 15.99 -2.79 -9.23
CA VAL A 235 14.79 -2.01 -8.91
C VAL A 235 14.90 -0.63 -9.54
N ILE A 236 13.82 -0.19 -10.16
CA ILE A 236 13.70 1.16 -10.74
C ILE A 236 12.44 1.80 -10.15
N ILE A 237 12.57 2.94 -9.51
CA ILE A 237 11.45 3.69 -8.93
C ILE A 237 11.34 5.02 -9.67
N LEU A 238 10.17 5.29 -10.26
CA LEU A 238 9.88 6.49 -11.01
C LEU A 238 8.88 7.33 -10.23
N SER A 239 9.32 8.28 -9.43
CA SER A 239 8.42 9.10 -8.61
C SER A 239 8.89 10.54 -8.49
N ALA A 240 7.93 11.46 -8.34
CA ALA A 240 8.21 12.87 -8.05
C ALA A 240 8.56 13.08 -6.57
N THR A 241 8.13 12.19 -5.69
CA THR A 241 8.17 12.35 -4.23
C THR A 241 9.05 11.33 -3.51
N VAL A 242 9.81 10.51 -4.26
CA VAL A 242 10.70 9.52 -3.65
C VAL A 242 11.75 10.20 -2.76
N ASP A 243 11.86 9.72 -1.53
CA ASP A 243 12.85 10.22 -0.57
C ASP A 243 14.13 9.37 -0.66
N GLU A 244 15.19 9.97 -1.22
CA GLU A 244 16.48 9.32 -1.39
C GLU A 244 17.14 8.93 -0.06
N TYR A 245 16.90 9.72 1.00
CA TYR A 245 17.46 9.43 2.32
C TYR A 245 16.98 8.10 2.86
N PHE A 246 15.67 7.81 2.75
CA PHE A 246 15.11 6.55 3.22
C PHE A 246 15.72 5.35 2.49
N TYR A 247 15.77 5.43 1.16
CA TYR A 247 16.33 4.32 0.36
C TYR A 247 17.83 4.14 0.60
N THR A 248 18.60 5.23 0.69
CA THR A 248 20.03 5.16 0.97
C THR A 248 20.32 4.57 2.35
N LYS A 249 19.50 4.91 3.36
CA LYS A 249 19.61 4.31 4.69
C LYS A 249 19.31 2.81 4.69
N LEU A 250 18.31 2.37 3.92
CA LEU A 250 17.89 0.97 3.89
C LEU A 250 18.79 0.07 3.05
N TYR A 251 19.35 0.60 1.97
CA TYR A 251 20.01 -0.20 0.94
C TYR A 251 21.45 0.22 0.63
N GLY A 252 21.94 1.30 1.25
CA GLY A 252 23.32 1.75 1.14
C GLY A 252 23.78 2.00 -0.30
N GLU A 253 24.92 1.46 -0.67
CA GLU A 253 25.57 1.64 -1.98
C GLU A 253 24.81 1.01 -3.16
N ARG A 254 23.76 0.25 -2.91
CA ARG A 254 22.88 -0.25 -3.98
C ARG A 254 22.03 0.88 -4.60
N VAL A 255 21.86 1.99 -3.90
CA VAL A 255 21.01 3.10 -4.34
C VAL A 255 21.79 4.03 -5.27
N GLU A 256 21.19 4.32 -6.40
CA GLU A 256 21.67 5.29 -7.38
C GLU A 256 20.55 6.28 -7.69
N VAL A 257 20.80 7.56 -7.39
CA VAL A 257 19.79 8.61 -7.55
C VAL A 257 20.00 9.33 -8.88
N VAL A 258 18.93 9.40 -9.66
CA VAL A 258 18.90 10.12 -10.94
C VAL A 258 17.90 11.27 -10.81
N ASN A 259 18.42 12.48 -10.63
CA ASN A 259 17.60 13.69 -10.61
C ASN A 259 17.37 14.15 -12.06
N LEU A 260 16.11 14.18 -12.49
CA LEU A 260 15.75 14.80 -13.75
C LEU A 260 15.39 16.27 -13.50
N GLU A 261 15.67 17.10 -14.48
CA GLU A 261 15.43 18.55 -14.38
C GLU A 261 13.98 18.84 -13.99
N ASN A 262 13.79 19.83 -13.13
CA ASN A 262 12.46 20.26 -12.73
C ASN A 262 11.73 20.89 -13.93
N VAL A 263 10.50 20.44 -14.14
CA VAL A 263 9.56 21.15 -15.02
C VAL A 263 9.02 22.34 -14.24
N GLU A 264 9.14 23.54 -14.77
CA GLU A 264 8.49 24.70 -14.17
C GLU A 264 6.97 24.48 -14.13
N GLY A 265 6.43 24.51 -12.92
CA GLY A 265 4.98 24.44 -12.72
C GLY A 265 4.30 25.67 -13.28
N MET A 266 3.35 25.49 -14.22
CA MET A 266 2.61 26.60 -14.83
C MET A 266 1.55 27.17 -13.89
N GLY A 267 1.30 26.57 -12.74
CA GLY A 267 0.29 26.96 -11.78
C GLY A 267 0.80 27.85 -10.66
N LYS A 268 -0.11 28.63 -10.07
CA LYS A 268 0.13 29.42 -8.85
C LYS A 268 -0.35 28.69 -7.63
N ILE A 269 0.52 28.49 -6.63
CA ILE A 269 0.15 27.95 -5.33
C ILE A 269 -0.13 29.11 -4.37
N ILE A 270 -1.31 29.14 -3.77
CA ILE A 270 -1.70 30.13 -2.75
C ILE A 270 -1.95 29.34 -1.46
N GLN A 271 -1.14 29.59 -0.43
CA GLN A 271 -1.27 28.93 0.86
C GLN A 271 -1.86 29.89 1.89
N TYR A 272 -2.97 29.47 2.52
CA TYR A 272 -3.62 30.16 3.62
C TYR A 272 -3.12 29.60 4.95
N THR A 273 -2.33 30.37 5.69
CA THR A 273 -1.65 29.90 6.93
C THR A 273 -2.32 30.36 8.22
N ALA A 274 -3.39 31.17 8.14
CA ALA A 274 -4.02 31.77 9.31
C ALA A 274 -4.72 30.77 10.24
N LYS A 275 -5.07 29.58 9.74
CA LYS A 275 -5.70 28.50 10.52
C LYS A 275 -5.17 27.15 10.08
N SER A 276 -4.99 26.25 11.03
CA SER A 276 -4.76 24.83 10.76
C SER A 276 -6.11 24.13 10.57
N TYR A 277 -6.24 23.36 9.50
CA TYR A 277 -7.39 22.50 9.22
C TYR A 277 -6.99 21.03 9.37
N SER A 278 -6.45 20.67 10.55
CA SER A 278 -6.25 19.25 10.88
C SER A 278 -7.58 18.51 10.93
N ARG A 279 -7.55 17.18 10.85
CA ARG A 279 -8.77 16.35 10.93
C ARG A 279 -9.64 16.72 12.14
N GLU A 280 -9.04 16.92 13.29
CA GLU A 280 -9.75 17.26 14.52
C GLU A 280 -10.28 18.71 14.51
N SER A 281 -9.52 19.66 13.97
CA SER A 281 -10.00 21.03 13.84
C SER A 281 -11.14 21.15 12.83
N MET A 282 -11.14 20.34 11.77
CA MET A 282 -12.21 20.27 10.77
C MET A 282 -13.54 19.80 11.37
N LYS A 283 -13.54 18.90 12.36
CA LYS A 283 -14.76 18.47 13.06
C LYS A 283 -15.44 19.63 13.80
N ARG A 284 -14.65 20.58 14.33
CA ARG A 284 -15.10 21.75 15.10
C ARG A 284 -15.30 22.99 14.25
N SER A 285 -14.91 22.97 12.98
CA SER A 285 -14.98 24.14 12.10
C SER A 285 -16.39 24.34 11.55
N LYS A 286 -16.72 25.60 11.28
CA LYS A 286 -17.95 25.98 10.55
C LYS A 286 -17.79 25.64 9.06
N LYS A 287 -18.20 24.43 8.71
CA LYS A 287 -18.00 23.87 7.36
C LYS A 287 -18.68 24.69 6.26
N ASP A 288 -19.83 25.28 6.56
CA ASP A 288 -20.58 26.12 5.60
C ASP A 288 -19.79 27.37 5.21
N GLU A 289 -19.16 28.07 6.18
CA GLU A 289 -18.32 29.24 5.90
C GLU A 289 -17.10 28.87 5.05
N ILE A 290 -16.53 27.68 5.26
CA ILE A 290 -15.41 27.18 4.47
C ILE A 290 -15.88 26.86 3.05
N LYS A 291 -17.03 26.18 2.92
CA LYS A 291 -17.61 25.81 1.64
C LYS A 291 -17.97 27.03 0.78
N GLU A 292 -18.52 28.07 1.40
CA GLU A 292 -18.80 29.35 0.72
C GLU A 292 -17.52 29.99 0.15
N LYS A 293 -16.41 29.97 0.91
CA LYS A 293 -15.10 30.48 0.46
C LYS A 293 -14.49 29.69 -0.68
N ILE A 294 -14.65 28.36 -0.67
CA ILE A 294 -14.15 27.46 -1.71
C ILE A 294 -14.96 27.58 -3.00
N GLY A 295 -16.27 27.83 -2.85
CA GLY A 295 -17.22 27.90 -3.96
C GLY A 295 -17.36 26.53 -4.65
N SER A 296 -17.31 26.53 -5.99
CA SER A 296 -17.48 25.33 -6.82
C SER A 296 -16.18 24.61 -7.18
N GLN A 297 -15.04 25.03 -6.62
CA GLN A 297 -13.74 24.42 -6.96
C GLN A 297 -13.69 22.97 -6.49
N PRO A 298 -13.12 22.05 -7.32
CA PRO A 298 -12.78 20.72 -6.88
C PRO A 298 -11.93 20.76 -5.62
N THR A 299 -12.27 19.96 -4.61
CA THR A 299 -11.64 20.05 -3.30
C THR A 299 -11.09 18.70 -2.86
N ILE A 300 -9.79 18.65 -2.59
CA ILE A 300 -9.12 17.50 -1.98
C ILE A 300 -9.09 17.72 -0.47
N THR A 301 -9.64 16.80 0.30
CA THR A 301 -9.70 16.88 1.76
C THR A 301 -9.65 15.49 2.39
N PHE A 302 -9.90 15.35 3.70
CA PHE A 302 -10.02 14.06 4.36
C PHE A 302 -11.23 13.27 3.83
N CYS A 303 -11.12 11.95 3.73
CA CYS A 303 -12.16 11.06 3.20
C CYS A 303 -13.54 11.32 3.86
N GLU A 304 -13.57 11.45 5.19
CA GLU A 304 -14.78 11.70 5.99
C GLU A 304 -15.48 13.05 5.69
N HIS A 305 -14.78 13.98 5.04
CA HIS A 305 -15.28 15.31 4.68
C HIS A 305 -15.44 15.49 3.17
N SER A 306 -14.96 14.57 2.37
CA SER A 306 -14.90 14.70 0.91
C SER A 306 -16.27 14.94 0.28
N ALA A 307 -17.28 14.18 0.68
CA ALA A 307 -18.66 14.33 0.15
C ALA A 307 -19.29 15.71 0.45
N TYR A 308 -18.84 16.38 1.53
CA TYR A 308 -19.38 17.69 1.89
C TYR A 308 -18.77 18.85 1.07
N PHE A 309 -17.51 18.74 0.69
CA PHE A 309 -16.71 19.80 0.05
C PHE A 309 -16.52 19.62 -1.46
N ASN A 310 -17.56 19.24 -2.18
CA ASN A 310 -17.53 19.14 -3.65
C ASN A 310 -16.31 18.37 -4.17
N ASN A 311 -16.22 17.11 -3.75
CA ASN A 311 -15.16 16.20 -4.16
C ASN A 311 -15.37 15.76 -5.61
N GLN A 312 -14.63 16.35 -6.53
CA GLN A 312 -14.59 16.01 -7.95
C GLN A 312 -13.12 15.89 -8.40
N PRO A 313 -12.74 14.80 -9.08
CA PRO A 313 -13.51 13.58 -9.33
C PRO A 313 -13.86 12.82 -8.06
N LEU A 314 -14.92 12.03 -8.11
CA LEU A 314 -15.35 11.21 -6.97
C LEU A 314 -14.25 10.28 -6.49
N GLY A 315 -14.04 10.24 -5.18
CA GLY A 315 -13.06 9.34 -4.55
C GLY A 315 -11.69 9.94 -4.28
N ILE A 316 -11.38 11.14 -4.78
CA ILE A 316 -10.12 11.81 -4.48
C ILE A 316 -10.14 12.40 -3.06
N HIS A 317 -9.17 12.04 -2.24
CA HIS A 317 -9.00 12.54 -0.87
C HIS A 317 -7.56 12.31 -0.39
N PHE A 318 -7.17 12.87 0.75
CA PHE A 318 -5.87 12.56 1.34
C PHE A 318 -5.69 11.05 1.52
N GLY A 319 -4.59 10.51 0.99
CA GLY A 319 -4.30 9.07 0.93
C GLY A 319 -4.80 8.37 -0.34
N ASN A 320 -5.60 9.05 -1.18
CA ASN A 320 -6.03 8.55 -2.50
C ASN A 320 -6.00 9.67 -3.53
N CYS A 321 -4.82 10.24 -3.77
CA CYS A 321 -4.60 11.35 -4.73
C CYS A 321 -3.76 10.94 -5.93
N GLN A 322 -3.31 9.68 -6.01
CA GLN A 322 -2.44 9.21 -7.07
C GLN A 322 -3.25 8.79 -8.30
N GLY A 323 -2.76 9.13 -9.49
CA GLY A 323 -3.33 8.68 -10.76
C GLY A 323 -4.58 9.42 -11.23
N TYR A 324 -4.79 10.65 -10.80
CA TYR A 324 -5.90 11.49 -11.24
C TYR A 324 -5.41 12.58 -12.21
N ASP A 325 -5.53 12.31 -13.51
CA ASP A 325 -5.15 13.28 -14.56
C ASP A 325 -6.24 14.33 -14.85
N GLU A 326 -7.49 14.08 -14.41
CA GLU A 326 -8.63 14.97 -14.64
C GLU A 326 -8.48 16.34 -13.94
N LEU A 327 -7.58 16.44 -12.98
CA LEU A 327 -7.26 17.70 -12.30
C LEU A 327 -6.16 18.52 -13.00
N ASN A 328 -5.62 18.03 -14.11
CA ASN A 328 -4.61 18.75 -14.88
C ASN A 328 -5.18 20.04 -15.47
N GLY A 329 -4.53 21.18 -15.16
CA GLY A 329 -4.97 22.50 -15.63
C GLY A 329 -6.24 23.06 -14.94
N VAL A 330 -6.72 22.40 -13.87
CA VAL A 330 -7.90 22.84 -13.12
C VAL A 330 -7.47 23.55 -11.85
N ASN A 331 -8.17 24.65 -11.48
CA ASN A 331 -8.00 25.27 -10.18
C ASN A 331 -8.63 24.38 -9.11
N ILE A 332 -7.82 23.93 -8.16
CA ILE A 332 -8.26 23.05 -7.07
C ILE A 332 -8.00 23.71 -5.71
N THR A 333 -8.79 23.30 -4.73
CA THR A 333 -8.54 23.60 -3.32
C THR A 333 -8.04 22.35 -2.61
N VAL A 334 -6.94 22.46 -1.87
CA VAL A 334 -6.50 21.43 -0.93
C VAL A 334 -6.85 21.89 0.47
N LEU A 335 -7.85 21.26 1.08
CA LEU A 335 -8.40 21.66 2.37
C LEU A 335 -8.01 20.65 3.44
N GLY A 336 -7.09 21.03 4.28
CA GLY A 336 -6.66 20.23 5.43
C GLY A 336 -5.15 20.22 5.61
N THR A 337 -4.75 19.82 6.81
CA THR A 337 -3.34 19.57 7.14
C THR A 337 -3.25 18.12 7.62
N PRO A 338 -2.91 17.17 6.73
CA PRO A 338 -2.74 15.78 7.12
C PRO A 338 -1.51 15.67 8.03
N HIS A 339 -1.71 15.11 9.21
CA HIS A 339 -0.65 14.75 10.14
C HIS A 339 -0.56 13.23 10.22
N ILE A 340 0.64 12.72 10.12
CA ILE A 340 0.93 11.32 10.44
C ILE A 340 1.04 11.22 11.96
N ASN A 341 0.58 10.12 12.54
CA ASN A 341 0.69 9.87 13.97
C ASN A 341 2.18 9.82 14.40
N ASN A 342 2.48 10.29 15.61
CA ASN A 342 3.83 10.27 16.17
C ASN A 342 4.40 8.84 16.24
N ALA A 343 3.60 7.84 16.58
CA ALA A 343 4.03 6.45 16.56
C ALA A 343 4.49 6.01 15.17
N ALA A 344 3.81 6.44 14.11
CA ALA A 344 4.21 6.13 12.74
C ALA A 344 5.57 6.72 12.38
N TYR A 345 5.83 7.98 12.74
CA TYR A 345 7.16 8.58 12.56
C TYR A 345 8.25 7.82 13.30
N LYS A 346 8.00 7.48 14.58
CA LYS A 346 8.96 6.75 15.41
C LYS A 346 9.24 5.36 14.86
N LEU A 347 8.21 4.63 14.42
CA LEU A 347 8.35 3.30 13.84
C LEU A 347 9.14 3.32 12.52
N GLN A 348 8.90 4.33 11.67
CA GLN A 348 9.68 4.52 10.47
C GLN A 348 11.13 4.90 10.77
N ALA A 349 11.37 5.75 11.77
CA ALA A 349 12.72 6.07 12.23
C ALA A 349 13.46 4.83 12.73
N ALA A 350 12.79 3.97 13.52
CA ALA A 350 13.37 2.71 14.00
C ALA A 350 13.81 1.78 12.86
N ILE A 351 13.00 1.66 11.78
CA ILE A 351 13.40 0.91 10.57
C ILE A 351 14.66 1.48 9.93
N LEU A 352 14.84 2.80 9.98
CA LEU A 352 16.02 3.47 9.42
C LEU A 352 17.23 3.45 10.37
N GLY A 353 17.10 2.89 11.57
CA GLY A 353 18.14 2.86 12.58
C GLY A 353 18.43 4.24 13.19
N ILE A 354 17.39 5.06 13.33
CA ILE A 354 17.46 6.42 13.90
C ILE A 354 16.81 6.45 15.26
#